data_9728f792b8e04f17bb59ce993b6c2e5c
#
_entry.id   9728f792b8e04f17bb59ce993b6c2e5c
#
_cell.length_a   1.000
_cell.length_b   1.000
_cell.length_c   1.000
_cell.angle_alpha   90.00
_cell.angle_beta   90.00
_cell.angle_gamma   90.00
#
_symmetry.space_group_name_H-M   'P 1'
#
loop_
_entity.id
_entity.type
_entity.pdbx_description
1 polymer ?
#
loop_
_entity_poly.entity_id
_entity_poly.type
_entity_poly.pdbx_seq_one_letter_code
_entity_poly.pdbx_strand_id
1 'polypeptide(L)'
;AFDAMIATELALAVSYPSAGNIGGGGFMVFRKNNGEIGALDFREKAPLSANENMYIDEDGNIIEKLSEEGALSCAVPGTIAGIFSVHERFGTLPISEIFRPVIELAENGIVITKKQSDRISEFHNDFVRINSNEIIYNRTLKENDTLVNINLASTLKKIMKNGKDEFYNGETAKIFVDFIQDKGGIISLEDMRNYNAVWREPHVFQYKNLNIISMPLPSSGGICLNQILKMIEPFDVGQYKHNSKEYVKILVEAQKRSFADRSNFLGDSDFVDVDIKKLVNNSYLEKRMQDFSFESPTNPNMIDFGDIYSNESEETTHYSIVDQYGNAVAVTTTLNSTFGSKLYCEELGFFINNEMDDFSIKPGYPNQFGLIGGEANKIIPEKRMLSSMTPTIVENNGKLYMVIGTPGGSTIITSVLQTILNIHDFGMGMQESVDAGRFHHQWLPDSIRVESSFFDKNILNDLEEFGYNYYDKGPIGRVDGILIKNNKLEGGADKRGDDAAYGF
;
A
#
# COMPACT_ATOMS: atom_id res chain seq x y z
N ALA A 1 13.43 12.56 -11.40
CA ALA A 1 12.52 11.81 -10.54
C ALA A 1 12.19 10.42 -11.14
N PHE A 2 11.83 10.37 -12.42
CA PHE A 2 11.30 9.15 -13.05
C PHE A 2 12.34 8.04 -13.23
N ASP A 3 13.54 8.33 -13.75
CA ASP A 3 14.61 7.34 -13.81
C ASP A 3 15.02 6.84 -12.42
N ALA A 4 14.98 7.73 -11.42
CA ALA A 4 15.23 7.38 -10.02
C ALA A 4 14.12 6.48 -9.45
N MET A 5 12.85 6.71 -9.84
CA MET A 5 11.73 5.82 -9.51
C MET A 5 12.00 4.39 -9.98
N ILE A 6 12.37 4.23 -11.26
CA ILE A 6 12.67 2.92 -11.86
C ILE A 6 13.84 2.24 -11.13
N ALA A 7 14.91 2.99 -10.88
CA ALA A 7 16.08 2.47 -10.17
C ALA A 7 15.75 2.02 -8.76
N THR A 8 14.94 2.80 -8.04
CA THR A 8 14.51 2.49 -6.66
C THR A 8 13.62 1.25 -6.64
N GLU A 9 12.63 1.14 -7.54
CA GLU A 9 11.75 -0.02 -7.63
C GLU A 9 12.53 -1.32 -7.84
N LEU A 10 13.45 -1.30 -8.80
CA LEU A 10 14.34 -2.44 -9.07
C LEU A 10 15.30 -2.74 -7.91
N ALA A 11 15.85 -1.72 -7.27
CA ALA A 11 16.76 -1.89 -6.13
C ALA A 11 16.04 -2.49 -4.92
N LEU A 12 14.79 -2.09 -4.67
CA LEU A 12 13.95 -2.68 -3.60
C LEU A 12 13.67 -4.16 -3.84
N ALA A 13 13.49 -4.60 -5.09
CA ALA A 13 13.34 -6.02 -5.41
C ALA A 13 14.55 -6.86 -5.00
N VAL A 14 15.75 -6.27 -4.96
CA VAL A 14 16.99 -6.91 -4.50
C VAL A 14 17.20 -6.74 -3.01
N SER A 15 17.03 -5.51 -2.49
CA SER A 15 17.45 -5.13 -1.14
C SER A 15 16.37 -5.27 -0.08
N TYR A 16 15.09 -5.32 -0.47
CA TYR A 16 13.95 -5.39 0.46
C TYR A 16 12.88 -6.40 -0.01
N PRO A 17 13.24 -7.70 -0.15
CA PRO A 17 12.40 -8.72 -0.80
C PRO A 17 11.13 -9.07 -0.01
N SER A 18 10.93 -8.53 1.19
CA SER A 18 9.70 -8.70 1.96
C SER A 18 8.52 -7.92 1.36
N ALA A 19 8.79 -6.84 0.59
CA ALA A 19 7.78 -6.01 -0.05
C ALA A 19 8.22 -5.43 -1.40
N GLY A 20 9.51 -5.06 -1.58
CA GLY A 20 10.10 -4.69 -2.87
C GLY A 20 10.15 -5.89 -3.80
N ASN A 21 9.76 -5.73 -5.08
CA ASN A 21 9.47 -6.90 -5.88
C ASN A 21 9.48 -6.63 -7.39
N ILE A 22 9.50 -7.74 -8.16
CA ILE A 22 9.06 -7.79 -9.55
C ILE A 22 7.91 -8.80 -9.76
N GLY A 23 7.51 -9.49 -8.68
CA GLY A 23 6.41 -10.47 -8.65
C GLY A 23 5.11 -9.92 -8.04
N GLY A 24 5.00 -8.62 -7.86
CA GLY A 24 3.85 -7.90 -7.30
C GLY A 24 3.44 -6.70 -8.15
N GLY A 25 2.98 -5.64 -7.51
CA GLY A 25 2.53 -4.44 -8.19
C GLY A 25 2.45 -3.21 -7.28
N GLY A 26 1.77 -2.17 -7.75
CA GLY A 26 1.70 -0.93 -6.99
C GLY A 26 1.04 0.23 -7.72
N PHE A 27 1.24 1.41 -7.15
CA PHE A 27 0.72 2.67 -7.64
C PHE A 27 1.77 3.78 -7.59
N MET A 28 1.73 4.67 -8.59
CA MET A 28 2.51 5.90 -8.62
C MET A 28 1.60 7.09 -8.85
N VAL A 29 1.80 8.15 -8.07
CA VAL A 29 1.29 9.50 -8.35
C VAL A 29 2.47 10.40 -8.68
N PHE A 30 2.34 11.26 -9.68
CA PHE A 30 3.40 12.18 -10.05
C PHE A 30 2.89 13.62 -10.24
N ARG A 31 3.81 14.56 -10.05
CA ARG A 31 3.65 15.97 -10.38
C ARG A 31 4.93 16.50 -11.02
N LYS A 32 4.83 17.05 -12.23
CA LYS A 32 5.95 17.71 -12.89
C LYS A 32 6.06 19.18 -12.49
N ASN A 33 7.22 19.76 -12.68
CA ASN A 33 7.48 21.17 -12.36
C ASN A 33 6.58 22.14 -13.14
N ASN A 34 6.07 21.74 -14.31
CA ASN A 34 5.14 22.52 -15.12
C ASN A 34 3.67 22.42 -14.67
N GLY A 35 3.40 21.67 -13.59
CA GLY A 35 2.05 21.47 -13.06
C GLY A 35 1.30 20.27 -13.66
N GLU A 36 1.88 19.53 -14.61
CA GLU A 36 1.31 18.26 -15.09
C GLU A 36 1.29 17.24 -13.95
N ILE A 37 0.12 16.63 -13.73
CA ILE A 37 -0.11 15.59 -12.73
C ILE A 37 -0.65 14.32 -13.39
N GLY A 38 -0.50 13.19 -12.75
CA GLY A 38 -1.07 11.92 -13.22
C GLY A 38 -0.85 10.80 -12.23
N ALA A 39 -1.46 9.66 -12.50
CA ALA A 39 -1.32 8.45 -11.74
C ALA A 39 -1.06 7.26 -12.65
N LEU A 40 -0.25 6.31 -12.19
CA LEU A 40 -0.03 5.04 -12.86
C LEU A 40 -0.48 3.90 -11.96
N ASP A 41 -1.36 3.07 -12.50
CA ASP A 41 -1.87 1.86 -11.90
C ASP A 41 -1.16 0.66 -12.51
N PHE A 42 -0.28 0.03 -11.74
CA PHE A 42 0.36 -1.24 -12.05
C PHE A 42 0.02 -2.31 -11.00
N ARG A 43 -1.20 -2.17 -10.39
CA ARG A 43 -1.81 -3.14 -9.48
C ARG A 43 -1.98 -4.47 -10.18
N GLU A 44 -1.86 -5.54 -9.45
CA GLU A 44 -2.08 -6.91 -9.91
C GLU A 44 -3.51 -7.11 -10.42
N LYS A 45 -3.70 -8.13 -11.24
CA LYS A 45 -5.00 -8.54 -11.77
C LYS A 45 -5.33 -9.99 -11.40
N ALA A 46 -6.62 -10.25 -11.14
CA ALA A 46 -7.11 -11.61 -11.02
C ALA A 46 -6.87 -12.38 -12.34
N PRO A 47 -6.37 -13.62 -12.29
CA PRO A 47 -6.24 -14.48 -13.47
C PRO A 47 -7.58 -14.73 -14.16
N LEU A 48 -7.56 -15.04 -15.47
CA LEU A 48 -8.75 -15.38 -16.27
C LEU A 48 -9.54 -16.58 -15.71
N SER A 49 -8.86 -17.49 -15.04
CA SER A 49 -9.48 -18.67 -14.42
C SER A 49 -9.98 -18.41 -13.00
N ALA A 50 -9.83 -17.21 -12.46
CA ALA A 50 -10.34 -16.87 -11.13
C ALA A 50 -11.88 -16.82 -11.13
N ASN A 51 -12.48 -17.15 -9.99
CA ASN A 51 -13.92 -17.06 -9.80
C ASN A 51 -14.27 -16.74 -8.35
N GLU A 52 -15.48 -16.24 -8.11
CA GLU A 52 -15.93 -15.75 -6.81
C GLU A 52 -15.96 -16.83 -5.70
N ASN A 53 -15.99 -18.12 -6.04
CA ASN A 53 -16.09 -19.22 -5.09
C ASN A 53 -14.76 -19.99 -4.90
N MET A 54 -13.65 -19.55 -5.50
CA MET A 54 -12.40 -20.31 -5.52
C MET A 54 -11.75 -20.52 -4.14
N TYR A 55 -12.17 -19.76 -3.14
CA TYR A 55 -11.68 -19.85 -1.75
C TYR A 55 -12.75 -20.34 -0.76
N ILE A 56 -13.87 -20.90 -1.27
CA ILE A 56 -15.01 -21.35 -0.48
C ILE A 56 -15.20 -22.83 -0.69
N ASP A 57 -15.43 -23.60 0.40
CA ASP A 57 -15.71 -25.02 0.35
C ASP A 57 -17.16 -25.31 -0.10
N GLU A 58 -17.51 -26.59 -0.25
CA GLU A 58 -18.85 -27.05 -0.67
C GLU A 58 -19.95 -26.67 0.33
N ASP A 59 -19.61 -26.41 1.59
CA ASP A 59 -20.53 -25.98 2.65
C ASP A 59 -20.64 -24.45 2.73
N GLY A 60 -19.89 -23.71 1.90
CA GLY A 60 -19.89 -22.26 1.84
C GLY A 60 -19.00 -21.60 2.89
N ASN A 61 -18.06 -22.31 3.51
CA ASN A 61 -17.08 -21.77 4.45
C ASN A 61 -15.82 -21.34 3.71
N ILE A 62 -15.15 -20.29 4.23
CA ILE A 62 -13.85 -19.87 3.71
C ILE A 62 -12.81 -20.94 4.04
N ILE A 63 -12.02 -21.35 3.04
CA ILE A 63 -10.89 -22.25 3.22
C ILE A 63 -9.72 -21.44 3.78
N GLU A 64 -9.38 -21.73 5.03
CA GLU A 64 -8.38 -20.97 5.79
C GLU A 64 -7.04 -20.89 5.03
N LYS A 65 -6.47 -19.69 4.96
CA LYS A 65 -5.18 -19.36 4.34
C LYS A 65 -5.06 -19.59 2.83
N LEU A 66 -6.08 -20.10 2.16
CA LEU A 66 -5.97 -20.40 0.72
C LEU A 66 -5.81 -19.15 -0.15
N SER A 67 -6.34 -18.00 0.29
CA SER A 67 -6.15 -16.69 -0.35
C SER A 67 -4.86 -15.98 0.09
N GLU A 68 -4.25 -16.43 1.19
CA GLU A 68 -3.10 -15.75 1.81
C GLU A 68 -1.75 -16.36 1.43
N GLU A 69 -1.71 -17.66 1.18
CA GLU A 69 -0.47 -18.45 1.04
C GLU A 69 -0.51 -19.36 -0.20
N GLY A 70 0.65 -19.56 -0.84
CA GLY A 70 0.79 -20.49 -1.96
C GLY A 70 0.28 -19.95 -3.29
N ALA A 71 0.24 -20.83 -4.31
CA ALA A 71 0.08 -20.39 -5.71
C ALA A 71 -1.33 -19.90 -6.07
N LEU A 72 -2.38 -20.35 -5.36
CA LEU A 72 -3.74 -19.88 -5.59
C LEU A 72 -3.98 -18.46 -5.08
N SER A 73 -3.16 -17.96 -4.15
CA SER A 73 -3.24 -16.58 -3.66
C SER A 73 -2.60 -15.55 -4.61
N CYS A 74 -1.89 -16.01 -5.65
CA CYS A 74 -1.14 -15.15 -6.55
C CYS A 74 -2.04 -14.51 -7.62
N ALA A 75 -1.87 -13.22 -7.81
CA ALA A 75 -2.42 -12.44 -8.92
C ALA A 75 -1.34 -12.14 -9.97
N VAL A 76 -1.76 -11.75 -11.18
CA VAL A 76 -0.86 -11.43 -12.30
C VAL A 76 -0.04 -10.19 -11.96
N PRO A 77 1.30 -10.26 -11.92
CA PRO A 77 2.15 -9.17 -11.43
C PRO A 77 2.24 -7.99 -12.40
N GLY A 78 2.36 -6.77 -11.86
CA GLY A 78 2.33 -5.52 -12.62
C GLY A 78 3.61 -4.69 -12.62
N THR A 79 4.53 -4.92 -11.69
CA THR A 79 5.69 -4.05 -11.46
C THR A 79 6.53 -3.80 -12.71
N ILE A 80 6.85 -4.84 -13.49
CA ILE A 80 7.66 -4.68 -14.73
C ILE A 80 6.91 -3.85 -15.77
N ALA A 81 5.60 -4.01 -15.93
CA ALA A 81 4.81 -3.16 -16.83
C ALA A 81 4.79 -1.70 -16.37
N GLY A 82 4.70 -1.46 -15.06
CA GLY A 82 4.80 -0.13 -14.46
C GLY A 82 6.13 0.54 -14.78
N ILE A 83 7.24 -0.14 -14.54
CA ILE A 83 8.62 0.33 -14.82
C ILE A 83 8.75 0.76 -16.28
N PHE A 84 8.38 -0.11 -17.21
CA PHE A 84 8.52 0.19 -18.65
C PHE A 84 7.54 1.28 -19.12
N SER A 85 6.33 1.38 -18.54
CA SER A 85 5.40 2.47 -18.84
C SER A 85 5.94 3.84 -18.38
N VAL A 86 6.61 3.89 -17.22
CA VAL A 86 7.28 5.11 -16.76
C VAL A 86 8.47 5.45 -17.65
N HIS A 87 9.31 4.47 -18.01
CA HIS A 87 10.47 4.70 -18.86
C HIS A 87 10.07 5.18 -20.27
N GLU A 88 9.05 4.58 -20.87
CA GLU A 88 8.56 4.96 -22.20
C GLU A 88 8.06 6.41 -22.22
N ARG A 89 7.38 6.86 -21.17
CA ARG A 89 6.78 8.20 -21.11
C ARG A 89 7.73 9.28 -20.63
N PHE A 90 8.62 8.97 -19.67
CA PHE A 90 9.40 9.95 -18.93
C PHE A 90 10.89 9.63 -18.81
N GLY A 91 11.34 8.45 -19.26
CA GLY A 91 12.74 8.05 -19.15
C GLY A 91 13.66 8.99 -19.90
N THR A 92 14.76 9.35 -19.27
CA THR A 92 15.81 10.19 -19.87
C THR A 92 17.13 9.45 -20.01
N LEU A 93 17.37 8.43 -19.21
CA LEU A 93 18.53 7.56 -19.32
C LEU A 93 18.18 6.31 -20.12
N PRO A 94 19.15 5.73 -20.85
CA PRO A 94 18.99 4.39 -21.41
C PRO A 94 18.61 3.39 -20.32
N ILE A 95 17.65 2.53 -20.58
CA ILE A 95 17.16 1.55 -19.58
C ILE A 95 18.31 0.68 -19.02
N SER A 96 19.32 0.39 -19.85
CA SER A 96 20.49 -0.38 -19.46
C SER A 96 21.37 0.33 -18.42
N GLU A 97 21.37 1.66 -18.37
CA GLU A 97 22.10 2.41 -17.34
C GLU A 97 21.38 2.36 -15.98
N ILE A 98 20.05 2.24 -16.00
CA ILE A 98 19.24 2.12 -14.80
C ILE A 98 19.32 0.69 -14.23
N PHE A 99 19.25 -0.33 -15.07
CA PHE A 99 19.30 -1.74 -14.64
C PHE A 99 20.69 -2.20 -14.18
N ARG A 100 21.76 -1.73 -14.80
CA ARG A 100 23.12 -2.24 -14.55
C ARG A 100 23.54 -2.19 -13.08
N PRO A 101 23.42 -1.07 -12.34
CA PRO A 101 23.81 -1.02 -10.93
C PRO A 101 22.97 -1.94 -10.07
N VAL A 102 21.70 -2.18 -10.40
CA VAL A 102 20.83 -3.11 -9.67
C VAL A 102 21.21 -4.56 -9.93
N ILE A 103 21.57 -4.89 -11.17
CA ILE A 103 22.09 -6.22 -11.53
C ILE A 103 23.40 -6.49 -10.76
N GLU A 104 24.31 -5.52 -10.72
CA GLU A 104 25.55 -5.60 -9.94
C GLU A 104 25.27 -5.77 -8.43
N LEU A 105 24.26 -5.09 -7.89
CA LEU A 105 23.83 -5.27 -6.51
C LEU A 105 23.35 -6.70 -6.24
N ALA A 106 22.56 -7.28 -7.13
CA ALA A 106 22.07 -8.66 -6.99
C ALA A 106 23.23 -9.70 -7.14
N GLU A 107 24.22 -9.44 -8.01
CA GLU A 107 25.39 -10.30 -8.21
C GLU A 107 26.40 -10.23 -7.08
N ASN A 108 26.66 -9.03 -6.55
CA ASN A 108 27.61 -8.82 -5.46
C ASN A 108 27.00 -9.07 -4.08
N GLY A 109 25.67 -9.01 -3.99
CA GLY A 109 24.89 -9.21 -2.79
C GLY A 109 24.65 -7.95 -1.96
N ILE A 110 23.69 -8.04 -1.09
CA ILE A 110 23.33 -7.02 -0.09
C ILE A 110 23.78 -7.45 1.30
N VAL A 111 24.10 -6.48 2.15
CA VAL A 111 24.37 -6.73 3.58
C VAL A 111 23.06 -6.77 4.33
N ILE A 112 22.79 -7.88 5.00
CA ILE A 112 21.56 -8.10 5.78
C ILE A 112 21.56 -7.24 7.04
N THR A 113 20.52 -6.45 7.26
CA THR A 113 20.31 -5.69 8.50
C THR A 113 19.77 -6.61 9.61
N LYS A 114 19.82 -6.15 10.86
CA LYS A 114 19.22 -6.87 12.00
C LYS A 114 17.73 -7.12 11.79
N LYS A 115 16.97 -6.11 11.34
CA LYS A 115 15.53 -6.24 11.09
C LYS A 115 15.22 -7.22 9.97
N GLN A 116 16.01 -7.22 8.89
CA GLN A 116 15.87 -8.21 7.81
C GLN A 116 16.16 -9.63 8.30
N SER A 117 17.23 -9.82 9.09
CA SER A 117 17.55 -11.12 9.69
C SER A 117 16.42 -11.64 10.57
N ASP A 118 15.87 -10.79 11.44
CA ASP A 118 14.76 -11.14 12.32
C ASP A 118 13.51 -11.49 11.51
N ARG A 119 13.19 -10.70 10.49
CA ARG A 119 12.03 -10.91 9.61
C ARG A 119 12.14 -12.22 8.82
N ILE A 120 13.28 -12.51 8.21
CA ILE A 120 13.52 -13.77 7.50
C ILE A 120 13.39 -14.96 8.45
N SER A 121 13.91 -14.85 9.67
CA SER A 121 13.81 -15.89 10.69
C SER A 121 12.37 -16.14 11.14
N GLU A 122 11.55 -15.11 11.25
CA GLU A 122 10.13 -15.18 11.59
C GLU A 122 9.35 -16.06 10.58
N PHE A 123 9.65 -15.92 9.28
CA PHE A 123 8.96 -16.62 8.18
C PHE A 123 9.65 -17.93 7.75
N HIS A 124 10.73 -18.33 8.41
CA HIS A 124 11.51 -19.52 8.02
C HIS A 124 10.64 -20.79 7.87
N ASN A 125 9.77 -21.06 8.84
CA ASN A 125 8.91 -22.25 8.80
C ASN A 125 7.91 -22.21 7.65
N ASP A 126 7.39 -21.02 7.29
CA ASP A 126 6.50 -20.85 6.17
C ASP A 126 7.21 -21.07 4.83
N PHE A 127 8.44 -20.56 4.70
CA PHE A 127 9.26 -20.82 3.51
C PHE A 127 9.50 -22.34 3.30
N VAL A 128 9.86 -23.05 4.36
CA VAL A 128 10.08 -24.51 4.28
C VAL A 128 8.78 -25.25 3.91
N ARG A 129 7.68 -24.88 4.54
CA ARG A 129 6.36 -25.53 4.33
C ARG A 129 5.82 -25.31 2.92
N ILE A 130 5.91 -24.06 2.40
CA ILE A 130 5.27 -23.65 1.15
C ILE A 130 6.12 -24.02 -0.06
N ASN A 131 7.43 -23.82 -0.01
CA ASN A 131 8.28 -24.07 -1.17
C ASN A 131 8.64 -25.56 -1.33
N SER A 132 8.61 -26.36 -0.27
CA SER A 132 8.96 -27.79 -0.27
C SER A 132 10.42 -28.11 -0.70
N ASN A 133 11.17 -27.10 -1.10
CA ASN A 133 12.55 -27.16 -1.53
C ASN A 133 13.38 -26.13 -0.76
N GLU A 134 14.71 -26.29 -0.78
CA GLU A 134 15.62 -25.27 -0.23
C GLU A 134 15.63 -24.05 -1.13
N ILE A 135 15.36 -22.88 -0.56
CA ILE A 135 15.47 -21.56 -1.21
C ILE A 135 16.56 -20.75 -0.51
N ILE A 136 17.06 -19.68 -1.15
CA ILE A 136 18.14 -18.86 -0.56
C ILE A 136 17.77 -18.25 0.79
N TYR A 137 16.46 -18.10 1.09
CA TYR A 137 15.93 -17.57 2.36
C TYR A 137 15.66 -18.64 3.43
N ASN A 138 15.79 -19.95 3.12
CA ASN A 138 15.72 -21.02 4.13
C ASN A 138 17.01 -21.15 4.95
N ARG A 139 18.06 -20.43 4.56
CA ARG A 139 19.32 -20.39 5.30
C ARG A 139 19.18 -19.50 6.53
N THR A 140 19.92 -19.82 7.58
CA THR A 140 20.05 -18.90 8.71
C THR A 140 20.88 -17.71 8.29
N LEU A 141 20.21 -16.60 7.96
CA LEU A 141 20.85 -15.33 7.62
C LEU A 141 20.95 -14.46 8.86
N LYS A 142 22.14 -14.02 9.21
CA LYS A 142 22.42 -13.16 10.36
C LYS A 142 22.69 -11.73 9.91
N GLU A 143 22.55 -10.80 10.84
CA GLU A 143 23.01 -9.43 10.63
C GLU A 143 24.48 -9.40 10.14
N ASN A 144 24.75 -8.59 9.14
CA ASN A 144 26.02 -8.47 8.41
C ASN A 144 26.38 -9.63 7.48
N ASP A 145 25.56 -10.66 7.32
CA ASP A 145 25.72 -11.63 6.25
C ASP A 145 25.48 -10.96 4.90
N THR A 146 26.14 -11.48 3.85
CA THR A 146 25.89 -11.03 2.47
C THR A 146 24.94 -12.01 1.77
N LEU A 147 23.81 -11.50 1.30
CA LEU A 147 22.85 -12.26 0.51
C LEU A 147 23.02 -11.95 -0.99
N VAL A 148 23.47 -12.93 -1.73
CA VAL A 148 23.65 -12.88 -3.19
C VAL A 148 22.46 -13.55 -3.87
N ASN A 149 21.91 -12.92 -4.92
CA ASN A 149 20.80 -13.45 -5.70
C ASN A 149 21.10 -13.48 -7.19
N ILE A 150 21.88 -14.49 -7.61
CA ILE A 150 22.33 -14.65 -9.00
C ILE A 150 21.15 -14.90 -9.95
N ASN A 151 20.11 -15.61 -9.49
CA ASN A 151 18.95 -15.92 -10.31
C ASN A 151 18.16 -14.64 -10.63
N LEU A 152 17.94 -13.77 -9.65
CA LEU A 152 17.33 -12.46 -9.90
C LEU A 152 18.20 -11.59 -10.83
N ALA A 153 19.52 -11.60 -10.64
CA ALA A 153 20.43 -10.89 -11.54
C ALA A 153 20.32 -11.39 -13.00
N SER A 154 20.19 -12.70 -13.19
CA SER A 154 19.97 -13.31 -14.52
C SER A 154 18.64 -12.89 -15.12
N THR A 155 17.56 -12.92 -14.34
CA THR A 155 16.22 -12.47 -14.75
C THR A 155 16.25 -11.00 -15.16
N LEU A 156 16.85 -10.13 -14.34
CA LEU A 156 16.97 -8.69 -14.64
C LEU A 156 17.81 -8.44 -15.90
N LYS A 157 18.87 -9.23 -16.17
CA LYS A 157 19.64 -9.14 -17.42
C LYS A 157 18.79 -9.48 -18.65
N LYS A 158 17.96 -10.52 -18.58
CA LYS A 158 17.03 -10.89 -19.66
C LYS A 158 16.03 -9.77 -19.93
N ILE A 159 15.42 -9.22 -18.85
CA ILE A 159 14.45 -8.12 -18.94
C ILE A 159 15.13 -6.85 -19.49
N MET A 160 16.33 -6.49 -19.01
CA MET A 160 17.09 -5.34 -19.51
C MET A 160 17.35 -5.44 -21.03
N LYS A 161 17.66 -6.65 -21.50
CA LYS A 161 18.01 -6.91 -22.92
C LYS A 161 16.78 -6.93 -23.82
N ASN A 162 15.70 -7.58 -23.40
CA ASN A 162 14.55 -7.91 -24.24
C ASN A 162 13.31 -7.02 -23.94
N GLY A 163 13.39 -6.14 -22.93
CA GLY A 163 12.30 -5.25 -22.52
C GLY A 163 11.17 -5.95 -21.75
N LYS A 164 10.05 -5.28 -21.66
CA LYS A 164 8.83 -5.75 -20.98
C LYS A 164 8.39 -7.14 -21.48
N ASP A 165 8.55 -7.39 -22.77
CA ASP A 165 8.11 -8.63 -23.41
C ASP A 165 8.80 -9.88 -22.87
N GLU A 166 10.03 -9.77 -22.34
CA GLU A 166 10.68 -10.89 -21.66
C GLU A 166 9.88 -11.40 -20.48
N PHE A 167 9.35 -10.49 -19.68
CA PHE A 167 8.60 -10.85 -18.47
C PHE A 167 7.17 -11.33 -18.75
N TYR A 168 6.53 -10.84 -19.83
CA TYR A 168 5.12 -11.15 -20.11
C TYR A 168 4.90 -12.12 -21.28
N ASN A 169 5.87 -12.25 -22.21
CA ASN A 169 5.76 -13.09 -23.43
C ASN A 169 6.97 -14.00 -23.64
N GLY A 170 8.10 -13.73 -22.98
CA GLY A 170 9.38 -14.40 -23.21
C GLY A 170 9.56 -15.68 -22.42
N GLU A 171 10.82 -16.06 -22.25
CA GLU A 171 11.23 -17.24 -21.49
C GLU A 171 10.89 -17.08 -19.99
N THR A 172 11.08 -15.87 -19.45
CA THR A 172 10.73 -15.56 -18.05
C THR A 172 9.25 -15.79 -17.78
N ALA A 173 8.34 -15.41 -18.70
CA ALA A 173 6.92 -15.69 -18.57
C ALA A 173 6.60 -17.18 -18.51
N LYS A 174 7.27 -17.99 -19.34
CA LYS A 174 7.05 -19.44 -19.36
C LYS A 174 7.49 -20.09 -18.05
N ILE A 175 8.70 -19.80 -17.60
CA ILE A 175 9.24 -20.31 -16.33
C ILE A 175 8.31 -19.92 -15.17
N PHE A 176 7.85 -18.66 -15.14
CA PHE A 176 6.95 -18.16 -14.10
C PHE A 176 5.61 -18.91 -14.10
N VAL A 177 4.98 -19.07 -15.27
CA VAL A 177 3.68 -19.75 -15.39
C VAL A 177 3.80 -21.22 -15.07
N ASP A 178 4.82 -21.93 -15.61
CA ASP A 178 5.08 -23.32 -15.34
C ASP A 178 5.27 -23.52 -13.82
N PHE A 179 6.06 -22.68 -13.16
CA PHE A 179 6.27 -22.74 -11.71
C PHE A 179 4.95 -22.55 -10.91
N ILE A 180 4.15 -21.54 -11.26
CA ILE A 180 2.86 -21.30 -10.60
C ILE A 180 1.91 -22.47 -10.76
N GLN A 181 1.80 -23.03 -11.97
CA GLN A 181 0.89 -24.15 -12.26
C GLN A 181 1.35 -25.45 -11.60
N ASP A 182 2.65 -25.72 -11.57
CA ASP A 182 3.21 -26.86 -10.85
C ASP A 182 2.95 -26.82 -9.33
N LYS A 183 2.76 -25.62 -8.77
CA LYS A 183 2.34 -25.40 -7.38
C LYS A 183 0.83 -25.33 -7.18
N GLY A 184 0.04 -25.61 -8.22
CA GLY A 184 -1.43 -25.62 -8.17
C GLY A 184 -2.10 -24.26 -8.36
N GLY A 185 -1.37 -23.26 -8.83
CA GLY A 185 -1.93 -21.93 -9.18
C GLY A 185 -2.59 -21.92 -10.55
N ILE A 186 -3.24 -20.80 -10.87
CA ILE A 186 -4.12 -20.66 -12.04
C ILE A 186 -3.69 -19.60 -13.05
N ILE A 187 -2.56 -18.93 -12.82
CA ILE A 187 -2.03 -17.94 -13.78
C ILE A 187 -1.59 -18.69 -15.06
N SER A 188 -1.95 -18.12 -16.22
CA SER A 188 -1.65 -18.65 -17.54
C SER A 188 -0.74 -17.69 -18.34
N LEU A 189 -0.18 -18.17 -19.46
CA LEU A 189 0.55 -17.32 -20.40
C LEU A 189 -0.36 -16.26 -21.06
N GLU A 190 -1.67 -16.51 -21.12
CA GLU A 190 -2.63 -15.54 -21.62
C GLU A 190 -2.82 -14.40 -20.63
N ASP A 191 -2.90 -14.70 -19.35
CA ASP A 191 -2.94 -13.71 -18.27
C ASP A 191 -1.73 -12.78 -18.32
N MET A 192 -0.54 -13.37 -18.47
CA MET A 192 0.71 -12.59 -18.57
C MET A 192 0.66 -11.67 -19.79
N ARG A 193 0.31 -12.17 -20.97
CA ARG A 193 0.26 -11.38 -22.22
C ARG A 193 -0.75 -10.23 -22.18
N ASN A 194 -1.86 -10.42 -21.51
CA ASN A 194 -2.95 -9.45 -21.42
C ASN A 194 -2.68 -8.35 -20.38
N TYR A 195 -1.64 -8.51 -19.56
CA TYR A 195 -1.36 -7.55 -18.52
C TYR A 195 -0.79 -6.23 -19.10
N ASN A 196 -1.39 -5.11 -18.67
CA ASN A 196 -0.90 -3.76 -18.95
C ASN A 196 -1.08 -2.86 -17.73
N ALA A 197 -0.08 -2.01 -17.47
CA ALA A 197 -0.24 -0.89 -16.54
C ALA A 197 -1.13 0.19 -17.18
N VAL A 198 -1.87 0.93 -16.35
CA VAL A 198 -2.89 1.90 -16.81
C VAL A 198 -2.57 3.29 -16.28
N TRP A 199 -2.42 4.27 -17.17
CA TRP A 199 -2.40 5.67 -16.79
C TRP A 199 -3.80 6.13 -16.43
N ARG A 200 -3.95 6.71 -15.23
CA ARG A 200 -5.23 7.19 -14.69
C ARG A 200 -5.17 8.69 -14.37
N GLU A 201 -6.33 9.33 -14.39
CA GLU A 201 -6.48 10.67 -13.82
C GLU A 201 -6.42 10.56 -12.29
N PRO A 202 -5.56 11.31 -11.60
CA PRO A 202 -5.46 11.24 -10.13
C PRO A 202 -6.74 11.76 -9.47
N HIS A 203 -7.02 11.29 -8.25
CA HIS A 203 -8.07 11.88 -7.43
C HIS A 203 -7.55 13.16 -6.79
N VAL A 204 -8.12 14.30 -7.21
CA VAL A 204 -7.68 15.64 -6.78
C VAL A 204 -8.79 16.30 -5.98
N PHE A 205 -8.46 16.82 -4.81
CA PHE A 205 -9.39 17.52 -3.94
C PHE A 205 -8.70 18.57 -3.06
N GLN A 206 -9.49 19.41 -2.41
CA GLN A 206 -8.98 20.48 -1.54
C GLN A 206 -9.31 20.22 -0.08
N TYR A 207 -8.33 20.54 0.77
CA TYR A 207 -8.48 20.68 2.20
C TYR A 207 -7.87 22.00 2.65
N LYS A 208 -8.69 22.94 3.17
CA LYS A 208 -8.28 24.31 3.45
C LYS A 208 -7.58 24.93 2.21
N ASN A 209 -6.33 25.35 2.34
CA ASN A 209 -5.51 25.88 1.24
C ASN A 209 -4.61 24.84 0.54
N LEU A 210 -4.75 23.58 0.87
CA LEU A 210 -4.02 22.48 0.25
C LEU A 210 -4.80 21.92 -0.94
N ASN A 211 -4.08 21.60 -2.03
CA ASN A 211 -4.57 20.79 -3.13
C ASN A 211 -3.91 19.41 -3.00
N ILE A 212 -4.71 18.38 -2.77
CA ILE A 212 -4.24 17.02 -2.51
C ILE A 212 -4.45 16.17 -3.76
N ILE A 213 -3.38 15.55 -4.23
CA ILE A 213 -3.31 14.73 -5.43
C ILE A 213 -2.98 13.31 -4.98
N SER A 214 -3.93 12.39 -5.06
CA SER A 214 -3.77 11.04 -4.56
C SER A 214 -4.22 10.00 -5.59
N MET A 215 -3.98 8.73 -5.30
CA MET A 215 -4.33 7.63 -6.20
C MET A 215 -5.85 7.49 -6.34
N PRO A 216 -6.38 7.35 -7.56
CA PRO A 216 -7.79 7.02 -7.81
C PRO A 216 -8.04 5.52 -7.65
N LEU A 217 -9.29 5.06 -7.83
CA LEU A 217 -9.61 3.63 -7.89
C LEU A 217 -8.73 2.90 -8.94
N PRO A 218 -8.28 1.67 -8.63
CA PRO A 218 -8.70 0.79 -7.54
C PRO A 218 -8.04 1.06 -6.18
N SER A 219 -7.39 2.18 -5.94
CA SER A 219 -7.04 2.62 -4.59
C SER A 219 -8.23 3.33 -3.92
N SER A 220 -8.60 2.90 -2.73
CA SER A 220 -9.57 3.59 -1.88
C SER A 220 -9.00 4.83 -1.20
N GLY A 221 -7.67 4.94 -1.13
CA GLY A 221 -6.98 5.90 -0.29
C GLY A 221 -7.32 7.35 -0.58
N GLY A 222 -7.29 7.77 -1.85
CA GLY A 222 -7.61 9.14 -2.22
C GLY A 222 -9.04 9.54 -1.87
N ILE A 223 -10.01 8.64 -2.06
CA ILE A 223 -11.42 8.88 -1.74
C ILE A 223 -11.62 8.96 -0.22
N CYS A 224 -11.05 8.02 0.54
CA CYS A 224 -11.15 8.03 2.00
C CYS A 224 -10.47 9.26 2.61
N LEU A 225 -9.29 9.67 2.13
CA LEU A 225 -8.65 10.91 2.56
C LEU A 225 -9.55 12.13 2.33
N ASN A 226 -10.15 12.23 1.13
CA ASN A 226 -11.07 13.31 0.80
C ASN A 226 -12.27 13.33 1.76
N GLN A 227 -12.92 12.17 1.96
CA GLN A 227 -14.06 12.06 2.86
C GLN A 227 -13.69 12.48 4.28
N ILE A 228 -12.60 11.92 4.85
CA ILE A 228 -12.22 12.19 6.24
C ILE A 228 -11.84 13.67 6.40
N LEU A 229 -10.99 14.22 5.52
CA LEU A 229 -10.56 15.62 5.60
C LEU A 229 -11.75 16.57 5.47
N LYS A 230 -12.71 16.30 4.59
CA LYS A 230 -13.93 17.10 4.46
C LYS A 230 -14.86 16.98 5.66
N MET A 231 -15.00 15.80 6.26
CA MET A 231 -15.79 15.60 7.47
C MET A 231 -15.22 16.33 8.69
N ILE A 232 -13.89 16.42 8.80
CA ILE A 232 -13.23 17.07 9.93
C ILE A 232 -12.99 18.58 9.73
N GLU A 233 -13.03 19.09 8.49
CA GLU A 233 -12.73 20.49 8.17
C GLU A 233 -13.58 21.51 9.00
N PRO A 234 -14.90 21.28 9.25
CA PRO A 234 -15.70 22.18 10.07
C PRO A 234 -15.28 22.26 11.56
N PHE A 235 -14.54 21.28 12.06
CA PHE A 235 -14.12 21.23 13.47
C PHE A 235 -12.80 21.98 13.73
N ASP A 236 -12.09 22.43 12.68
CA ASP A 236 -10.80 23.09 12.78
C ASP A 236 -9.86 22.39 13.80
N VAL A 237 -9.47 21.15 13.46
CA VAL A 237 -8.76 20.25 14.40
C VAL A 237 -7.45 20.83 14.96
N GLY A 238 -6.85 21.79 14.26
CA GLY A 238 -5.65 22.51 14.74
C GLY A 238 -5.87 23.38 15.98
N GLN A 239 -7.13 23.65 16.38
CA GLN A 239 -7.40 24.37 17.63
C GLN A 239 -7.21 23.50 18.88
N TYR A 240 -7.20 22.18 18.74
CA TYR A 240 -7.00 21.23 19.83
C TYR A 240 -5.51 20.91 20.01
N LYS A 241 -5.15 20.36 21.17
CA LYS A 241 -3.80 19.81 21.35
C LYS A 241 -3.67 18.55 20.50
N HIS A 242 -2.53 18.38 19.83
CA HIS A 242 -2.19 17.19 19.08
C HIS A 242 -2.41 15.92 19.92
N ASN A 243 -3.09 14.93 19.37
CA ASN A 243 -3.48 13.68 20.01
C ASN A 243 -4.30 13.85 21.32
N SER A 244 -4.98 15.00 21.52
CA SER A 244 -5.96 15.14 22.61
C SER A 244 -7.20 14.27 22.38
N LYS A 245 -7.98 14.05 23.42
CA LYS A 245 -9.21 13.27 23.32
C LYS A 245 -10.22 13.83 22.31
N GLU A 246 -10.35 15.15 22.22
CA GLU A 246 -11.21 15.82 21.25
C GLU A 246 -10.76 15.56 19.82
N TYR A 247 -9.46 15.71 19.55
CA TYR A 247 -8.85 15.42 18.25
C TYR A 247 -9.10 13.95 17.86
N VAL A 248 -8.80 13.01 18.78
CA VAL A 248 -9.00 11.57 18.52
C VAL A 248 -10.46 11.23 18.23
N LYS A 249 -11.42 11.77 19.04
CA LYS A 249 -12.85 11.55 18.84
C LYS A 249 -13.31 11.99 17.45
N ILE A 250 -12.96 13.20 17.03
CA ILE A 250 -13.35 13.73 15.72
C ILE A 250 -12.81 12.84 14.59
N LEU A 251 -11.52 12.50 14.65
CA LEU A 251 -10.90 11.69 13.60
C LEU A 251 -11.44 10.25 13.56
N VAL A 252 -11.60 9.60 14.71
CA VAL A 252 -12.15 8.24 14.81
C VAL A 252 -13.55 8.17 14.20
N GLU A 253 -14.41 9.12 14.53
CA GLU A 253 -15.77 9.12 14.00
C GLU A 253 -15.83 9.39 12.49
N ALA A 254 -14.95 10.24 11.96
CA ALA A 254 -14.82 10.43 10.51
C ALA A 254 -14.24 9.18 9.82
N GLN A 255 -13.24 8.54 10.42
CA GLN A 255 -12.65 7.30 9.93
C GLN A 255 -13.69 6.18 9.86
N LYS A 256 -14.48 5.94 10.93
CA LYS A 256 -15.56 4.93 10.94
C LYS A 256 -16.48 5.08 9.74
N ARG A 257 -16.93 6.27 9.43
CA ARG A 257 -17.87 6.54 8.34
C ARG A 257 -17.25 6.36 6.96
N SER A 258 -16.01 6.80 6.79
CA SER A 258 -15.28 6.65 5.54
C SER A 258 -14.96 5.18 5.23
N PHE A 259 -14.54 4.39 6.24
CA PHE A 259 -14.27 2.97 6.06
C PHE A 259 -15.55 2.15 5.85
N ALA A 260 -16.70 2.54 6.42
CA ALA A 260 -17.99 1.95 6.11
C ALA A 260 -18.36 2.17 4.62
N ASP A 261 -18.20 3.40 4.12
CA ASP A 261 -18.41 3.71 2.70
C ASP A 261 -17.45 2.93 1.79
N ARG A 262 -16.17 2.83 2.18
CA ARG A 262 -15.15 2.05 1.50
C ARG A 262 -15.58 0.60 1.30
N SER A 263 -16.01 -0.02 2.38
CA SER A 263 -16.41 -1.45 2.39
C SER A 263 -17.55 -1.76 1.44
N ASN A 264 -18.50 -0.84 1.32
CA ASN A 264 -19.73 -1.07 0.56
C ASN A 264 -19.62 -0.65 -0.91
N PHE A 265 -18.97 0.49 -1.19
CA PHE A 265 -19.07 1.15 -2.48
C PHE A 265 -17.83 1.05 -3.35
N LEU A 266 -16.63 0.81 -2.77
CA LEU A 266 -15.39 0.93 -3.51
C LEU A 266 -14.91 -0.42 -4.10
N GLY A 267 -14.41 -0.35 -5.32
CA GLY A 267 -13.86 -1.45 -6.10
C GLY A 267 -13.14 -0.93 -7.33
N ASP A 268 -12.73 -1.81 -8.21
CA ASP A 268 -12.12 -1.43 -9.49
C ASP A 268 -13.14 -0.72 -10.40
N SER A 269 -12.89 0.56 -10.68
CA SER A 269 -13.79 1.40 -11.51
C SER A 269 -13.89 0.96 -12.98
N ASP A 270 -13.02 0.06 -13.44
CA ASP A 270 -13.12 -0.54 -14.77
C ASP A 270 -14.20 -1.64 -14.81
N PHE A 271 -14.65 -2.13 -13.65
CA PHE A 271 -15.61 -3.24 -13.48
C PHE A 271 -16.90 -2.83 -12.74
N VAL A 272 -16.85 -1.80 -11.89
CA VAL A 272 -17.99 -1.36 -11.10
C VAL A 272 -18.21 0.15 -11.26
N ASP A 273 -19.47 0.56 -11.38
CA ASP A 273 -19.83 1.98 -11.42
C ASP A 273 -19.88 2.55 -10.00
N VAL A 274 -18.88 3.35 -9.66
CA VAL A 274 -18.76 4.01 -8.34
C VAL A 274 -19.07 5.50 -8.50
N ASP A 275 -20.17 5.95 -7.90
CA ASP A 275 -20.53 7.39 -7.86
C ASP A 275 -19.62 8.17 -6.89
N ILE A 276 -18.35 8.35 -7.29
CA ILE A 276 -17.35 9.08 -6.51
C ILE A 276 -17.84 10.49 -6.19
N LYS A 277 -18.53 11.16 -7.15
CA LYS A 277 -19.02 12.54 -6.95
C LYS A 277 -20.01 12.63 -5.80
N LYS A 278 -20.84 11.61 -5.63
CA LYS A 278 -21.78 11.52 -4.51
C LYS A 278 -21.04 11.26 -3.20
N LEU A 279 -20.10 10.31 -3.19
CA LEU A 279 -19.34 9.91 -2.00
C LEU A 279 -18.50 11.06 -1.40
N VAL A 280 -18.03 12.00 -2.23
CA VAL A 280 -17.22 13.14 -1.78
C VAL A 280 -18.00 14.47 -1.77
N ASN A 281 -19.32 14.42 -1.92
CA ASN A 281 -20.16 15.62 -1.90
C ASN A 281 -20.30 16.18 -0.49
N ASN A 282 -20.11 17.48 -0.32
CA ASN A 282 -20.16 18.13 0.99
C ASN A 282 -21.46 17.84 1.75
N SER A 283 -22.62 17.95 1.11
CA SER A 283 -23.90 17.68 1.76
C SER A 283 -24.07 16.23 2.20
N TYR A 284 -23.49 15.29 1.45
CA TYR A 284 -23.42 13.87 1.87
C TYR A 284 -22.56 13.72 3.10
N LEU A 285 -21.35 14.29 3.10
CA LEU A 285 -20.39 14.17 4.19
C LEU A 285 -20.85 14.88 5.48
N GLU A 286 -21.48 16.05 5.36
CA GLU A 286 -22.16 16.74 6.48
C GLU A 286 -23.23 15.85 7.09
N LYS A 287 -24.07 15.20 6.26
CA LYS A 287 -25.08 14.26 6.74
C LYS A 287 -24.45 13.04 7.42
N ARG A 288 -23.31 12.55 6.92
CA ARG A 288 -22.58 11.42 7.55
C ARG A 288 -22.09 11.77 8.96
N MET A 289 -21.76 13.04 9.24
CA MET A 289 -21.31 13.52 10.56
C MET A 289 -22.43 14.10 11.43
N GLN A 290 -23.69 14.07 10.97
CA GLN A 290 -24.81 14.72 11.67
C GLN A 290 -25.08 14.15 13.06
N ASP A 291 -24.80 12.87 13.27
CA ASP A 291 -24.97 12.15 14.53
C ASP A 291 -23.71 12.15 15.43
N PHE A 292 -22.63 12.82 14.99
CA PHE A 292 -21.42 12.97 15.80
C PHE A 292 -21.71 13.72 17.10
N SER A 293 -21.21 13.19 18.21
CA SER A 293 -21.34 13.80 19.54
C SER A 293 -20.03 13.71 20.32
N PHE A 294 -19.72 14.73 21.09
CA PHE A 294 -18.63 14.66 22.09
C PHE A 294 -19.04 13.92 23.38
N GLU A 295 -20.31 13.54 23.51
CA GLU A 295 -20.90 12.91 24.71
C GLU A 295 -20.81 11.38 24.68
N SER A 296 -20.89 10.77 23.49
CA SER A 296 -20.84 9.30 23.31
C SER A 296 -20.37 8.92 21.92
N PRO A 297 -19.67 7.76 21.74
CA PRO A 297 -19.30 7.25 20.43
C PRO A 297 -20.53 6.82 19.63
N THR A 298 -20.47 6.95 18.30
CA THR A 298 -21.51 6.40 17.43
C THR A 298 -21.38 4.88 17.38
N ASN A 299 -22.49 4.18 17.61
CA ASN A 299 -22.52 2.72 17.47
C ASN A 299 -22.25 2.33 16.00
N PRO A 300 -21.26 1.47 15.71
CA PRO A 300 -20.90 1.08 14.34
C PRO A 300 -22.06 0.45 13.57
N ASN A 301 -22.98 -0.25 14.25
CA ASN A 301 -24.17 -0.84 13.63
C ASN A 301 -25.20 0.23 13.16
N MET A 302 -25.08 1.47 13.61
CA MET A 302 -25.88 2.61 13.13
C MET A 302 -25.23 3.34 11.95
N ILE A 303 -23.96 3.04 11.67
CA ILE A 303 -23.20 3.63 10.56
C ILE A 303 -23.41 2.83 9.26
N ASP A 304 -24.47 2.08 9.14
CA ASP A 304 -24.87 1.25 7.98
C ASP A 304 -23.72 0.43 7.33
N PHE A 305 -23.91 -0.88 7.31
CA PHE A 305 -23.24 -2.05 6.75
C PHE A 305 -22.34 -2.91 7.68
N GLY A 306 -22.85 -4.10 8.05
CA GLY A 306 -22.30 -5.44 8.24
C GLY A 306 -21.37 -5.79 9.41
N ASP A 307 -21.72 -6.86 10.15
CA ASP A 307 -20.92 -7.46 11.24
C ASP A 307 -19.69 -8.21 10.74
N ILE A 308 -18.52 -8.16 11.45
CA ILE A 308 -17.65 -9.30 11.82
C ILE A 308 -16.21 -8.93 12.26
N TYR A 309 -15.49 -9.86 12.95
CA TYR A 309 -14.17 -9.81 13.59
C TYR A 309 -13.01 -10.24 12.70
N SER A 310 -11.80 -9.64 12.87
CA SER A 310 -10.53 -10.23 12.39
C SER A 310 -9.24 -9.60 12.91
N ASN A 311 -8.08 -10.28 12.68
CA ASN A 311 -6.72 -9.89 13.04
C ASN A 311 -5.90 -9.50 11.80
N GLU A 312 -5.05 -8.48 11.90
CA GLU A 312 -4.25 -7.91 10.78
C GLU A 312 -2.80 -8.36 10.73
N SER A 313 -2.26 -8.42 9.51
CA SER A 313 -0.84 -8.46 9.15
C SER A 313 -0.52 -7.30 8.17
N GLU A 314 0.68 -6.66 8.26
CA GLU A 314 0.99 -5.43 7.53
C GLU A 314 2.33 -5.52 6.79
N GLU A 315 2.36 -5.55 5.44
CA GLU A 315 3.60 -5.31 4.68
C GLU A 315 3.35 -4.74 3.27
N THR A 316 3.95 -3.60 3.03
CA THR A 316 4.01 -2.83 1.79
C THR A 316 5.29 -1.99 1.90
N THR A 317 5.77 -1.34 0.85
CA THR A 317 6.81 -0.31 0.97
C THR A 317 6.44 0.93 0.20
N HIS A 318 6.98 2.08 0.62
CA HIS A 318 6.78 3.37 0.00
C HIS A 318 8.09 4.09 -0.22
N TYR A 319 8.17 4.91 -1.28
CA TYR A 319 9.24 5.87 -1.47
C TYR A 319 8.77 7.14 -2.17
N SER A 320 9.34 8.27 -1.75
CA SER A 320 9.09 9.61 -2.25
C SER A 320 10.34 10.19 -2.90
N ILE A 321 10.23 10.78 -4.09
CA ILE A 321 11.35 11.40 -4.80
C ILE A 321 10.97 12.79 -5.28
N VAL A 322 11.85 13.77 -5.03
CA VAL A 322 11.79 15.12 -5.62
C VAL A 322 13.12 15.39 -6.29
N ASP A 323 13.11 15.73 -7.58
CA ASP A 323 14.34 16.08 -8.30
C ASP A 323 14.69 17.57 -8.24
N GLN A 324 15.89 17.90 -8.71
CA GLN A 324 16.39 19.28 -8.75
C GLN A 324 15.55 20.24 -9.59
N TYR A 325 14.68 19.72 -10.46
CA TYR A 325 13.79 20.52 -11.31
C TYR A 325 12.42 20.76 -10.67
N GLY A 326 12.12 20.08 -9.54
CA GLY A 326 10.84 20.14 -8.86
C GLY A 326 9.79 19.14 -9.39
N ASN A 327 10.21 18.11 -10.14
CA ASN A 327 9.35 16.98 -10.43
C ASN A 327 9.30 16.07 -9.20
N ALA A 328 8.12 15.55 -8.90
CA ALA A 328 7.86 14.71 -7.74
C ALA A 328 7.16 13.43 -8.12
N VAL A 329 7.53 12.32 -7.47
CA VAL A 329 6.82 11.05 -7.54
C VAL A 329 6.65 10.47 -6.13
N ALA A 330 5.47 9.92 -5.88
CA ALA A 330 5.13 9.12 -4.71
C ALA A 330 4.75 7.72 -5.19
N VAL A 331 5.42 6.69 -4.71
CA VAL A 331 5.20 5.31 -5.14
C VAL A 331 4.99 4.40 -3.94
N THR A 332 3.94 3.61 -4.00
CA THR A 332 3.69 2.54 -3.02
C THR A 332 3.59 1.23 -3.78
N THR A 333 4.45 0.27 -3.43
CA THR A 333 4.58 -1.04 -4.09
C THR A 333 4.47 -2.16 -3.07
N THR A 334 4.01 -3.35 -3.49
CA THR A 334 3.63 -4.40 -2.55
C THR A 334 3.72 -5.80 -3.17
N LEU A 335 3.76 -6.78 -2.28
CA LEU A 335 3.42 -8.19 -2.52
C LEU A 335 2.13 -8.58 -1.77
N ASN A 336 1.43 -7.62 -1.16
CA ASN A 336 0.36 -7.67 -0.19
C ASN A 336 0.88 -8.00 1.22
N SER A 337 1.18 -9.25 1.54
CA SER A 337 1.78 -9.65 2.82
C SER A 337 3.31 -9.62 2.79
N THR A 338 3.94 -9.71 3.97
CA THR A 338 5.39 -9.95 4.10
C THR A 338 5.78 -11.17 3.28
N PHE A 339 6.65 -10.98 2.27
CA PHE A 339 7.04 -11.99 1.27
C PHE A 339 5.86 -12.55 0.45
N GLY A 340 4.78 -11.82 0.31
CA GLY A 340 3.61 -12.19 -0.48
C GLY A 340 3.00 -13.55 -0.09
N SER A 341 2.81 -14.41 -1.07
CA SER A 341 2.34 -15.80 -0.92
C SER A 341 3.35 -16.74 -0.24
N LYS A 342 4.53 -16.27 0.13
CA LYS A 342 5.72 -17.01 0.60
C LYS A 342 6.30 -17.97 -0.45
N LEU A 343 5.70 -18.01 -1.66
CA LEU A 343 6.29 -18.72 -2.79
C LEU A 343 7.47 -17.93 -3.36
N TYR A 344 8.58 -18.62 -3.51
CA TYR A 344 9.78 -18.10 -4.12
C TYR A 344 10.14 -18.91 -5.36
N CYS A 345 10.11 -18.28 -6.52
CA CYS A 345 10.54 -18.91 -7.76
C CYS A 345 12.07 -18.91 -7.82
N GLU A 346 12.69 -20.02 -7.40
CA GLU A 346 14.16 -20.12 -7.29
C GLU A 346 14.85 -19.85 -8.63
N GLU A 347 14.32 -20.36 -9.75
CA GLU A 347 14.91 -20.17 -11.07
C GLU A 347 14.90 -18.69 -11.53
N LEU A 348 13.90 -17.92 -11.10
CA LEU A 348 13.77 -16.49 -11.42
C LEU A 348 14.28 -15.56 -10.33
N GLY A 349 14.40 -16.05 -9.09
CA GLY A 349 15.02 -15.34 -7.98
C GLY A 349 14.14 -14.32 -7.27
N PHE A 350 12.81 -14.46 -7.25
CA PHE A 350 11.92 -13.51 -6.56
C PHE A 350 10.70 -14.17 -5.93
N PHE A 351 10.14 -13.49 -4.88
CA PHE A 351 8.87 -13.85 -4.26
C PHE A 351 7.69 -13.37 -5.10
N ILE A 352 6.55 -14.06 -4.94
CA ILE A 352 5.30 -13.81 -5.67
C ILE A 352 4.24 -13.30 -4.70
N ASN A 353 3.45 -12.34 -5.16
CA ASN A 353 2.39 -11.72 -4.39
C ASN A 353 1.30 -12.69 -3.90
N ASN A 354 0.51 -12.25 -2.91
CA ASN A 354 -0.74 -12.88 -2.51
C ASN A 354 -1.91 -11.89 -2.58
N GLU A 355 -1.93 -11.10 -3.66
CA GLU A 355 -2.87 -10.00 -3.82
C GLU A 355 -4.33 -10.43 -4.02
N MET A 356 -4.60 -11.70 -4.33
CA MET A 356 -5.96 -12.20 -4.44
C MET A 356 -6.74 -12.09 -3.12
N ASP A 357 -6.05 -12.04 -1.97
CA ASP A 357 -6.66 -11.86 -0.65
C ASP A 357 -7.30 -10.47 -0.45
N ASP A 358 -6.88 -9.46 -1.20
CA ASP A 358 -7.47 -8.12 -1.13
C ASP A 358 -8.86 -8.04 -1.78
N PHE A 359 -9.31 -9.07 -2.49
CA PHE A 359 -10.70 -9.19 -2.90
C PHE A 359 -11.63 -9.51 -1.71
N SER A 360 -12.92 -9.20 -1.89
CA SER A 360 -13.97 -9.73 -1.03
C SER A 360 -14.19 -11.20 -1.37
N ILE A 361 -13.53 -12.10 -0.65
CA ILE A 361 -13.66 -13.56 -0.84
C ILE A 361 -15.11 -13.98 -0.61
N LYS A 362 -15.73 -13.40 0.40
CA LYS A 362 -17.16 -13.55 0.69
C LYS A 362 -17.66 -12.18 1.19
N PRO A 363 -18.67 -11.56 0.53
CA PRO A 363 -19.20 -10.27 0.97
C PRO A 363 -19.61 -10.30 2.44
N GLY A 364 -19.16 -9.28 3.22
CA GLY A 364 -19.38 -9.21 4.66
C GLY A 364 -18.35 -9.96 5.52
N TYR A 365 -17.38 -10.67 4.93
CA TYR A 365 -16.27 -11.29 5.65
C TYR A 365 -14.99 -10.48 5.46
N PRO A 366 -14.12 -10.44 6.48
CA PRO A 366 -12.85 -9.72 6.42
C PRO A 366 -11.79 -10.50 5.64
N ASN A 367 -10.88 -9.76 4.98
CA ASN A 367 -9.62 -10.29 4.49
C ASN A 367 -8.57 -10.36 5.62
N GLN A 368 -7.31 -10.73 5.32
CA GLN A 368 -6.24 -10.79 6.32
C GLN A 368 -5.97 -9.45 7.03
N PHE A 369 -6.35 -8.30 6.44
CA PHE A 369 -6.22 -6.96 7.03
C PHE A 369 -7.45 -6.54 7.87
N GLY A 370 -8.43 -7.42 8.02
CA GLY A 370 -9.66 -7.10 8.70
C GLY A 370 -10.58 -6.14 7.95
N LEU A 371 -10.28 -5.86 6.69
CA LEU A 371 -11.14 -5.04 5.86
C LEU A 371 -12.32 -5.87 5.37
N ILE A 372 -13.52 -5.38 5.70
CA ILE A 372 -14.75 -5.94 5.16
C ILE A 372 -14.93 -5.42 3.76
N GLY A 373 -15.16 -6.32 2.81
CA GLY A 373 -15.47 -5.97 1.44
C GLY A 373 -16.90 -6.35 1.07
N GLY A 374 -17.49 -5.55 0.19
CA GLY A 374 -18.81 -5.77 -0.39
C GLY A 374 -18.73 -6.38 -1.80
N GLU A 375 -19.90 -6.48 -2.46
CA GLU A 375 -20.04 -6.94 -3.84
C GLU A 375 -19.17 -6.16 -4.84
N ALA A 376 -18.92 -4.86 -4.57
CA ALA A 376 -18.11 -4.02 -5.44
C ALA A 376 -16.66 -4.53 -5.58
N ASN A 377 -16.13 -5.25 -4.59
CA ASN A 377 -14.77 -5.79 -4.60
C ASN A 377 -14.72 -7.32 -4.71
N LYS A 378 -15.76 -7.99 -5.20
CA LYS A 378 -15.74 -9.44 -5.43
C LYS A 378 -14.76 -9.84 -6.53
N ILE A 379 -14.31 -11.10 -6.49
CA ILE A 379 -13.41 -11.68 -7.50
C ILE A 379 -14.13 -11.76 -8.86
N ILE A 380 -13.51 -11.14 -9.86
CA ILE A 380 -13.92 -11.25 -11.28
C ILE A 380 -12.62 -11.40 -12.09
N PRO A 381 -12.56 -12.29 -13.11
CA PRO A 381 -11.40 -12.39 -13.99
C PRO A 381 -10.94 -11.03 -14.54
N GLU A 382 -9.63 -10.81 -14.61
CA GLU A 382 -8.97 -9.57 -15.07
C GLU A 382 -9.21 -8.32 -14.22
N LYS A 383 -10.03 -8.38 -13.17
CA LYS A 383 -10.28 -7.27 -12.25
C LYS A 383 -9.08 -7.05 -11.34
N ARG A 384 -8.84 -5.80 -10.98
CA ARG A 384 -7.92 -5.41 -9.90
C ARG A 384 -8.65 -5.40 -8.56
N MET A 385 -7.99 -5.90 -7.53
CA MET A 385 -8.50 -5.86 -6.17
C MET A 385 -8.37 -4.45 -5.59
N LEU A 386 -9.35 -4.06 -4.74
CA LEU A 386 -9.33 -2.79 -4.03
C LEU A 386 -8.10 -2.69 -3.13
N SER A 387 -7.44 -1.54 -3.12
CA SER A 387 -6.23 -1.29 -2.34
C SER A 387 -6.41 -0.15 -1.35
N SER A 388 -5.62 -0.17 -0.27
CA SER A 388 -5.47 0.97 0.65
C SER A 388 -4.19 1.78 0.39
N MET A 389 -3.34 1.39 -0.54
CA MET A 389 -2.11 2.11 -0.88
C MET A 389 -2.44 3.53 -1.35
N THR A 390 -1.87 4.54 -0.67
CA THR A 390 -2.25 5.95 -0.81
C THR A 390 -1.02 6.83 -1.09
N PRO A 391 -0.26 6.59 -2.17
CA PRO A 391 0.78 7.54 -2.56
C PRO A 391 0.13 8.90 -2.83
N THR A 392 0.67 9.96 -2.20
CA THR A 392 0.03 11.28 -2.19
C THR A 392 1.05 12.40 -2.38
N ILE A 393 0.69 13.36 -3.23
CA ILE A 393 1.41 14.62 -3.43
C ILE A 393 0.48 15.76 -3.02
N VAL A 394 1.02 16.72 -2.28
CA VAL A 394 0.26 17.88 -1.81
C VAL A 394 0.88 19.15 -2.35
N GLU A 395 0.04 20.03 -2.86
CA GLU A 395 0.39 21.41 -3.21
C GLU A 395 -0.16 22.38 -2.17
N ASN A 396 0.59 23.45 -1.93
CA ASN A 396 0.13 24.61 -1.17
C ASN A 396 0.18 25.84 -2.06
N ASN A 397 -0.98 26.45 -2.32
CA ASN A 397 -1.13 27.58 -3.25
C ASN A 397 -0.50 27.29 -4.64
N GLY A 398 -0.74 26.10 -5.19
CA GLY A 398 -0.28 25.66 -6.50
C GLY A 398 1.21 25.30 -6.58
N LYS A 399 1.94 25.31 -5.47
CA LYS A 399 3.35 24.89 -5.39
C LYS A 399 3.46 23.53 -4.70
N LEU A 400 4.38 22.69 -5.17
CA LEU A 400 4.72 21.44 -4.49
C LEU A 400 5.04 21.73 -3.02
N TYR A 401 4.37 21.02 -2.12
CA TYR A 401 4.48 21.21 -0.67
C TYR A 401 4.96 19.96 0.05
N MET A 402 4.36 18.78 -0.25
CA MET A 402 4.85 17.51 0.30
C MET A 402 4.61 16.34 -0.66
N VAL A 403 5.42 15.30 -0.49
CA VAL A 403 5.31 14.00 -1.16
C VAL A 403 5.38 12.96 -0.07
N ILE A 404 4.35 12.11 0.08
CA ILE A 404 4.21 11.20 1.21
C ILE A 404 3.52 9.90 0.85
N GLY A 405 3.78 8.89 1.66
CA GLY A 405 3.05 7.63 1.71
C GLY A 405 3.65 6.70 2.75
N THR A 406 3.13 5.50 2.83
CA THR A 406 3.49 4.53 3.88
C THR A 406 3.06 3.13 3.48
N PRO A 407 3.73 2.07 3.96
CA PRO A 407 3.13 0.75 4.12
C PRO A 407 2.15 0.69 5.28
N GLY A 408 1.41 -0.43 5.42
CA GLY A 408 0.61 -0.68 6.62
C GLY A 408 -0.83 -1.15 6.38
N GLY A 409 -1.15 -1.78 5.25
CA GLY A 409 -2.51 -2.28 4.97
C GLY A 409 -3.56 -1.18 5.10
N SER A 410 -4.62 -1.40 5.87
CA SER A 410 -5.69 -0.42 6.11
C SER A 410 -5.19 0.86 6.80
N THR A 411 -4.13 0.77 7.61
CA THR A 411 -3.57 1.92 8.34
C THR A 411 -2.85 2.93 7.46
N ILE A 412 -2.57 2.59 6.20
CA ILE A 412 -1.95 3.50 5.21
C ILE A 412 -2.74 4.80 5.13
N ILE A 413 -4.04 4.71 4.95
CA ILE A 413 -4.92 5.88 4.76
C ILE A 413 -4.84 6.83 5.95
N THR A 414 -4.93 6.28 7.16
CA THR A 414 -4.94 7.06 8.40
C THR A 414 -3.57 7.60 8.79
N SER A 415 -2.49 6.92 8.40
CA SER A 415 -1.12 7.41 8.60
C SER A 415 -0.80 8.59 7.66
N VAL A 416 -1.17 8.49 6.38
CA VAL A 416 -1.05 9.61 5.43
C VAL A 416 -1.90 10.80 5.89
N LEU A 417 -3.15 10.57 6.33
CA LEU A 417 -4.04 11.57 6.89
C LEU A 417 -3.37 12.33 8.05
N GLN A 418 -2.89 11.60 9.07
CA GLN A 418 -2.31 12.21 10.26
C GLN A 418 -1.00 12.94 9.93
N THR A 419 -0.21 12.47 8.97
CA THR A 419 0.98 13.18 8.50
C THR A 419 0.63 14.52 7.87
N ILE A 420 -0.42 14.58 7.03
CA ILE A 420 -0.91 15.84 6.45
C ILE A 420 -1.33 16.81 7.55
N LEU A 421 -2.12 16.34 8.53
CA LEU A 421 -2.60 17.17 9.63
C LEU A 421 -1.46 17.64 10.54
N ASN A 422 -0.51 16.76 10.87
CA ASN A 422 0.66 17.07 11.69
C ASN A 422 1.47 18.24 11.12
N ILE A 423 1.69 18.22 9.80
CA ILE A 423 2.44 19.27 9.11
C ILE A 423 1.61 20.53 8.94
N HIS A 424 0.36 20.41 8.47
CA HIS A 424 -0.46 21.54 8.07
C HIS A 424 -1.16 22.23 9.25
N ASP A 425 -1.80 21.44 10.11
CA ASP A 425 -2.63 21.96 11.20
C ASP A 425 -1.84 22.16 12.51
N PHE A 426 -0.79 21.34 12.73
CA PHE A 426 0.05 21.45 13.94
C PHE A 426 1.44 22.06 13.68
N GLY A 427 1.80 22.34 12.44
CA GLY A 427 3.05 23.06 12.07
C GLY A 427 4.34 22.27 12.23
N MET A 428 4.25 20.94 12.35
CA MET A 428 5.41 20.06 12.51
C MET A 428 6.32 20.07 11.28
N GLY A 429 7.61 19.76 11.48
CA GLY A 429 8.53 19.41 10.41
C GLY A 429 8.29 18.00 9.91
N MET A 430 8.95 17.60 8.80
CA MET A 430 8.70 16.27 8.22
C MET A 430 9.10 15.14 9.16
N GLN A 431 10.30 15.18 9.74
CA GLN A 431 10.77 14.15 10.66
C GLN A 431 9.92 14.08 11.94
N GLU A 432 9.54 15.24 12.50
CA GLU A 432 8.67 15.32 13.67
C GLU A 432 7.30 14.67 13.38
N SER A 433 6.75 14.94 12.20
CA SER A 433 5.47 14.40 11.77
C SER A 433 5.49 12.87 11.61
N VAL A 434 6.55 12.31 11.00
CA VAL A 434 6.67 10.85 10.82
C VAL A 434 7.01 10.12 12.12
N ASP A 435 7.67 10.77 13.07
CA ASP A 435 7.97 10.23 14.41
C ASP A 435 6.77 10.31 15.38
N ALA A 436 5.74 11.12 15.07
CA ALA A 436 4.58 11.32 15.93
C ALA A 436 3.77 10.03 16.12
N GLY A 437 3.15 9.88 17.29
CA GLY A 437 2.30 8.72 17.61
C GLY A 437 1.02 8.72 16.79
N ARG A 438 0.65 7.54 16.31
CA ARG A 438 -0.50 7.33 15.44
C ARG A 438 -1.60 6.52 16.09
N PHE A 439 -2.81 6.67 15.55
CA PHE A 439 -3.97 5.84 15.84
C PHE A 439 -4.76 5.56 14.57
N HIS A 440 -5.59 4.52 14.60
CA HIS A 440 -6.34 4.05 13.45
C HIS A 440 -7.68 3.48 13.89
N HIS A 441 -8.72 3.71 13.08
CA HIS A 441 -10.00 3.04 13.17
C HIS A 441 -10.51 2.74 11.75
N GLN A 442 -11.01 1.54 11.52
CA GLN A 442 -11.45 1.10 10.20
C GLN A 442 -12.93 0.68 10.17
N TRP A 443 -13.76 1.29 11.05
CA TRP A 443 -15.17 0.97 11.25
C TRP A 443 -15.37 -0.32 12.04
N LEU A 444 -14.94 -1.45 11.52
CA LEU A 444 -14.94 -2.75 12.19
C LEU A 444 -13.54 -3.39 12.11
N PRO A 445 -13.09 -4.06 13.19
CA PRO A 445 -13.74 -4.10 14.52
C PRO A 445 -13.87 -2.71 15.14
N ASP A 446 -14.92 -2.49 15.99
CA ASP A 446 -15.15 -1.20 16.68
C ASP A 446 -14.15 -1.00 17.83
N SER A 447 -12.92 -0.76 17.43
CA SER A 447 -11.81 -0.58 18.37
C SER A 447 -10.74 0.30 17.75
N ILE A 448 -10.20 1.23 18.54
CA ILE A 448 -9.10 2.11 18.10
C ILE A 448 -7.78 1.37 18.27
N ARG A 449 -7.03 1.17 17.19
CA ARG A 449 -5.63 0.79 17.27
C ARG A 449 -4.82 2.03 17.62
N VAL A 450 -4.00 1.97 18.67
CA VAL A 450 -3.16 3.08 19.12
C VAL A 450 -1.72 2.62 19.35
N GLU A 451 -0.78 3.52 19.13
CA GLU A 451 0.60 3.37 19.62
C GLU A 451 0.66 3.93 21.04
N SER A 452 0.27 3.13 22.02
CA SER A 452 0.00 3.56 23.41
C SER A 452 1.17 4.29 24.10
N SER A 453 2.40 3.98 23.70
CA SER A 453 3.61 4.64 24.24
C SER A 453 3.74 6.12 23.89
N PHE A 454 3.02 6.58 22.87
CA PHE A 454 2.98 7.98 22.42
C PHE A 454 1.80 8.77 22.98
N PHE A 455 0.91 8.14 23.74
CA PHE A 455 -0.27 8.78 24.30
C PHE A 455 -0.15 8.94 25.81
N ASP A 456 -0.67 10.06 26.34
CA ASP A 456 -0.86 10.22 27.78
C ASP A 456 -1.91 9.20 28.27
N LYS A 457 -1.61 8.48 29.34
CA LYS A 457 -2.53 7.50 29.93
C LYS A 457 -3.87 8.08 30.31
N ASN A 458 -3.92 9.35 30.72
CA ASN A 458 -5.17 10.02 31.03
C ASN A 458 -6.05 10.18 29.78
N ILE A 459 -5.44 10.43 28.62
CA ILE A 459 -6.19 10.50 27.35
C ILE A 459 -6.77 9.14 26.99
N LEU A 460 -6.00 8.06 27.14
CA LEU A 460 -6.48 6.70 26.88
C LEU A 460 -7.63 6.32 27.83
N ASN A 461 -7.49 6.63 29.12
CA ASN A 461 -8.56 6.42 30.10
C ASN A 461 -9.81 7.24 29.77
N ASP A 462 -9.65 8.52 29.41
CA ASP A 462 -10.77 9.37 28.99
C ASP A 462 -11.50 8.82 27.74
N LEU A 463 -10.78 8.17 26.82
CA LEU A 463 -11.38 7.52 25.65
C LEU A 463 -12.15 6.25 26.03
N GLU A 464 -11.64 5.44 26.97
CA GLU A 464 -12.37 4.28 27.52
C GLU A 464 -13.63 4.70 28.29
N GLU A 465 -13.53 5.72 29.14
CA GLU A 465 -14.68 6.29 29.86
C GLU A 465 -15.75 6.88 28.93
N PHE A 466 -15.30 7.37 27.76
CA PHE A 466 -16.20 7.83 26.71
C PHE A 466 -16.94 6.67 26.03
N GLY A 467 -16.39 5.44 26.08
CA GLY A 467 -17.00 4.23 25.52
C GLY A 467 -16.27 3.65 24.30
N TYR A 468 -15.07 4.13 23.96
CA TYR A 468 -14.24 3.47 22.96
C TYR A 468 -13.45 2.30 23.56
N ASN A 469 -13.35 1.22 22.80
CA ASN A 469 -12.32 0.20 23.04
C ASN A 469 -11.04 0.62 22.30
N TYR A 470 -9.88 0.29 22.86
CA TYR A 470 -8.62 0.44 22.14
C TYR A 470 -7.70 -0.76 22.37
N TYR A 471 -6.76 -0.94 21.47
CA TYR A 471 -5.70 -1.96 21.57
C TYR A 471 -4.39 -1.42 20.99
N ASP A 472 -3.26 -1.96 21.47
CA ASP A 472 -1.93 -1.71 20.94
C ASP A 472 -1.38 -3.01 20.32
N LYS A 473 -1.03 -2.95 19.04
CA LYS A 473 -0.43 -4.06 18.28
C LYS A 473 0.97 -3.67 17.76
N GLY A 474 1.58 -2.67 18.37
CA GLY A 474 2.85 -2.10 17.94
C GLY A 474 2.71 -1.02 16.87
N PRO A 475 3.79 -0.77 16.11
CA PRO A 475 3.86 0.35 15.16
C PRO A 475 2.72 0.41 14.15
N ILE A 476 2.28 1.63 13.80
CA ILE A 476 1.25 1.90 12.80
C ILE A 476 1.90 2.58 11.59
N GLY A 477 2.01 1.86 10.47
CA GLY A 477 2.66 2.34 9.26
C GLY A 477 4.16 2.65 9.43
N ARG A 478 4.79 3.05 8.32
CA ARG A 478 6.17 3.57 8.24
C ARG A 478 6.18 4.66 7.19
N VAL A 479 5.89 5.90 7.62
CA VAL A 479 5.72 7.00 6.68
C VAL A 479 7.07 7.52 6.22
N ASP A 480 7.26 7.55 4.92
CA ASP A 480 8.36 8.25 4.28
C ASP A 480 7.86 9.44 3.50
N GLY A 481 8.55 10.56 3.62
CA GLY A 481 8.09 11.75 2.94
C GLY A 481 9.11 12.85 2.80
N ILE A 482 8.76 13.80 1.93
CA ILE A 482 9.54 15.01 1.65
C ILE A 482 8.61 16.21 1.81
N LEU A 483 8.99 17.16 2.67
CA LEU A 483 8.34 18.44 2.85
C LEU A 483 9.17 19.54 2.18
N ILE A 484 8.50 20.42 1.46
CA ILE A 484 9.12 21.58 0.85
C ILE A 484 8.76 22.82 1.68
N LYS A 485 9.72 23.35 2.43
CA LYS A 485 9.55 24.51 3.29
C LYS A 485 10.63 25.55 2.98
N ASN A 486 10.24 26.80 2.68
CA ASN A 486 11.17 27.88 2.35
C ASN A 486 12.16 27.55 1.22
N ASN A 487 11.70 26.87 0.17
CA ASN A 487 12.50 26.37 -0.96
C ASN A 487 13.62 25.38 -0.55
N LYS A 488 13.47 24.70 0.58
CA LYS A 488 14.35 23.61 1.03
C LYS A 488 13.55 22.33 1.11
N LEU A 489 14.21 21.22 0.78
CA LEU A 489 13.69 19.88 0.97
C LEU A 489 14.02 19.41 2.39
N GLU A 490 13.03 18.92 3.09
CA GLU A 490 13.14 18.26 4.40
C GLU A 490 12.64 16.85 4.24
N GLY A 491 13.54 15.87 4.31
CA GLY A 491 13.20 14.45 4.28
C GLY A 491 12.82 13.94 5.68
N GLY A 492 11.84 13.04 5.75
CA GLY A 492 11.51 12.29 6.94
C GLY A 492 11.50 10.81 6.65
N ALA A 493 12.22 10.04 7.45
CA ALA A 493 12.28 8.59 7.39
C ALA A 493 11.84 8.00 8.73
N ASP A 494 10.91 7.05 8.69
CA ASP A 494 10.25 6.54 9.89
C ASP A 494 11.15 5.57 10.67
N LYS A 495 11.41 5.87 11.93
CA LYS A 495 12.21 5.03 12.84
C LYS A 495 11.58 3.67 13.17
N ARG A 496 10.30 3.47 12.80
CA ARG A 496 9.62 2.17 12.94
C ARG A 496 10.20 1.14 11.98
N GLY A 497 10.75 1.59 10.82
CA GLY A 497 11.44 0.76 9.81
C GLY A 497 12.96 0.92 9.80
N ASP A 498 13.59 0.40 8.73
CA ASP A 498 15.00 0.64 8.33
C ASP A 498 15.06 1.75 7.28
N ASP A 499 14.10 2.68 7.35
CA ASP A 499 13.89 3.70 6.35
C ASP A 499 14.97 4.79 6.43
N ALA A 500 15.24 5.47 5.31
CA ALA A 500 16.26 6.51 5.23
C ALA A 500 15.86 7.62 4.28
N ALA A 501 16.28 8.85 4.57
CA ALA A 501 16.11 10.01 3.72
C ALA A 501 17.48 10.56 3.31
N TYR A 502 17.69 10.74 2.01
CA TYR A 502 18.93 11.25 1.45
C TYR A 502 18.68 12.41 0.49
N GLY A 503 19.58 13.41 0.49
CA GLY A 503 19.59 14.53 -0.45
C GLY A 503 20.99 14.76 -1.01
N PHE A 504 21.08 15.25 -2.25
CA PHE A 504 22.32 15.53 -2.95
C PHE A 504 22.39 16.98 -3.37
#